data_53e6c8a6b18e3613dd4016fc9dfe1dc5
#
_entry.id   53e6c8a6b18e3613dd4016fc9dfe1dc5
#
_cell.length_a   1.000
_cell.length_b   1.000
_cell.length_c   1.000
_cell.angle_alpha   90.00
_cell.angle_beta   90.00
_cell.angle_gamma   90.00
#
_symmetry.space_group_name_H-M   'P 1'
#
loop_
_entity.id
_entity.type
_entity.pdbx_description
1 polymer ?
#
loop_
_entity_poly.entity_id
_entity_poly.type
_entity_poly.pdbx_seq_one_letter_code
_entity_poly.pdbx_strand_id
1 'polypeptide(L)'
;MRFSKDHCWVEKTENGVKIGITDYLRNKICNNFIINLCDEDDEIRAGEIMGDVESCDWFDIIAPVSGRVLRVNDDVLENPSLLLKSNVWLAEFADVSYTQPLMSENEYKKTAVHNL
;
A
#
# COMPACT_ATOMS: atom_id res chain seq x y z
N MET A 1 1.51 4.15 12.96
CA MET A 1 0.97 3.68 11.67
C MET A 1 -0.38 4.30 11.42
N ARG A 2 -0.61 4.79 10.20
CA ARG A 2 -1.87 5.39 9.78
C ARG A 2 -2.43 4.59 8.62
N PHE A 3 -3.73 4.77 8.33
CA PHE A 3 -4.44 3.96 7.34
C PHE A 3 -5.25 4.84 6.41
N SER A 4 -5.30 4.46 5.13
CA SER A 4 -6.14 5.15 4.15
C SER A 4 -7.47 4.42 3.98
N LYS A 5 -8.47 5.14 3.42
CA LYS A 5 -9.76 4.56 3.08
C LYS A 5 -9.67 3.45 2.04
N ASP A 6 -8.61 3.44 1.24
CA ASP A 6 -8.37 2.46 0.19
C ASP A 6 -7.48 1.29 0.66
N HIS A 7 -7.37 1.11 1.97
CA HIS A 7 -6.77 -0.06 2.62
C HIS A 7 -5.25 -0.17 2.47
N CYS A 8 -4.57 0.97 2.51
CA CYS A 8 -3.12 1.02 2.65
C CYS A 8 -2.75 1.51 4.06
N TRP A 9 -1.64 1.00 4.58
CA TRP A 9 -1.05 1.54 5.78
C TRP A 9 0.16 2.42 5.42
N VAL A 10 0.45 3.38 6.28
CA VAL A 10 1.55 4.32 6.13
C VAL A 10 2.34 4.36 7.43
N GLU A 11 3.64 4.18 7.33
CA GLU A 11 4.53 4.24 8.48
C GLU A 11 5.68 5.20 8.20
N LYS A 12 5.89 6.14 9.10
CA LYS A 12 6.98 7.12 8.96
C LYS A 12 8.33 6.44 9.05
N THR A 13 9.24 6.87 8.19
CA THR A 13 10.64 6.46 8.18
C THR A 13 11.52 7.70 8.28
N GLU A 14 12.82 7.48 8.37
CA GLU A 14 13.80 8.56 8.39
C GLU A 14 13.74 9.42 7.11
N ASN A 15 13.45 8.80 5.98
CA ASN A 15 13.48 9.46 4.66
C ASN A 15 12.11 9.85 4.12
N GLY A 16 11.04 9.42 4.77
CA GLY A 16 9.68 9.67 4.30
C GLY A 16 8.67 8.73 4.93
N VAL A 17 8.01 7.93 4.11
CA VAL A 17 7.06 6.92 4.60
C VAL A 17 7.17 5.62 3.81
N LYS A 18 6.96 4.51 4.50
CA LYS A 18 6.74 3.20 3.88
C LYS A 18 5.24 2.96 3.77
N ILE A 19 4.83 2.33 2.69
CA ILE A 19 3.44 2.04 2.37
C ILE A 19 3.28 0.56 2.11
N GLY A 20 2.23 -0.03 2.65
CA GLY A 20 1.86 -1.42 2.39
C GLY A 20 0.34 -1.57 2.36
N ILE A 21 -0.12 -2.78 2.09
CA ILE A 21 -1.54 -3.11 2.08
C ILE A 21 -1.96 -3.71 3.41
N THR A 22 -3.22 -3.50 3.79
CA THR A 22 -3.80 -4.03 5.02
C THR A 22 -4.27 -5.48 4.83
N ASP A 23 -4.65 -6.12 5.93
CA ASP A 23 -5.22 -7.45 5.92
C ASP A 23 -6.45 -7.56 5.01
N TYR A 24 -7.24 -6.49 4.94
CA TYR A 24 -8.42 -6.45 4.09
C TYR A 24 -8.07 -6.76 2.63
N LEU A 25 -7.03 -6.11 2.09
CA LEU A 25 -6.58 -6.37 0.73
C LEU A 25 -5.85 -7.72 0.62
N ARG A 26 -5.02 -8.05 1.61
CA ARG A 26 -4.31 -9.34 1.58
C ARG A 26 -5.26 -10.53 1.51
N ASN A 27 -6.38 -10.45 2.21
CA ASN A 27 -7.36 -11.53 2.23
C ASN A 27 -8.08 -11.73 0.88
N LYS A 28 -7.93 -10.79 -0.04
CA LYS A 28 -8.45 -10.91 -1.41
C LYS A 28 -7.51 -11.66 -2.35
N ILE A 29 -6.28 -11.89 -1.93
CA ILE A 29 -5.26 -12.51 -2.78
C ILE A 29 -5.43 -14.02 -2.77
N CYS A 30 -5.55 -14.58 -3.98
CA CYS A 30 -5.58 -16.03 -4.17
C CYS A 30 -4.18 -16.54 -4.46
N ASN A 31 -4.01 -17.87 -4.46
CA ASN A 31 -2.75 -18.49 -4.86
C ASN A 31 -2.44 -18.13 -6.31
N ASN A 32 -1.15 -18.05 -6.63
CA ASN A 32 -0.67 -17.71 -7.97
C ASN A 32 -1.13 -16.32 -8.42
N PHE A 33 -0.55 -15.31 -7.84
CA PHE A 33 -0.84 -13.92 -8.16
C PHE A 33 0.40 -13.20 -8.69
N ILE A 34 0.17 -12.07 -9.38
CA ILE A 34 1.20 -11.18 -9.89
C ILE A 34 1.05 -9.84 -9.21
N ILE A 35 2.15 -9.25 -8.78
CA ILE A 35 2.17 -7.90 -8.23
C ILE A 35 2.94 -6.97 -9.17
N ASN A 36 2.35 -5.81 -9.46
CA ASN A 36 3.00 -4.73 -10.20
C ASN A 36 3.11 -3.51 -9.29
N LEU A 37 4.27 -2.88 -9.29
CA LEU A 37 4.53 -1.69 -8.48
C LEU A 37 5.04 -0.55 -9.35
N CYS A 38 4.90 0.68 -8.82
CA CYS A 38 5.48 1.88 -9.42
C CYS A 38 7.00 1.79 -9.50
N ASP A 39 7.61 2.68 -10.25
CA ASP A 39 9.05 2.73 -10.43
C ASP A 39 9.68 3.78 -9.52
N GLU A 40 10.96 3.58 -9.21
CA GLU A 40 11.74 4.59 -8.51
C GLU A 40 11.70 5.92 -9.27
N ASP A 41 11.68 7.00 -8.53
CA ASP A 41 11.61 8.38 -9.01
C ASP A 41 10.27 8.80 -9.62
N ASP A 42 9.28 7.90 -9.73
CA ASP A 42 7.94 8.30 -10.11
C ASP A 42 7.37 9.30 -9.10
N GLU A 43 6.66 10.30 -9.60
CA GLU A 43 5.89 11.20 -8.76
C GLU A 43 4.44 10.74 -8.77
N ILE A 44 3.91 10.45 -7.58
CA ILE A 44 2.58 9.89 -7.41
C ILE A 44 1.78 10.78 -6.46
N ARG A 45 0.54 11.05 -6.82
CA ARG A 45 -0.39 11.81 -5.97
C ARG A 45 -1.27 10.86 -5.19
N ALA A 46 -1.65 11.27 -3.99
CA ALA A 46 -2.65 10.54 -3.21
C ALA A 46 -3.91 10.33 -4.04
N GLY A 47 -4.42 9.10 -4.05
CA GLY A 47 -5.57 8.72 -4.87
C GLY A 47 -5.22 8.13 -6.22
N GLU A 48 -3.98 8.27 -6.67
CA GLU A 48 -3.52 7.63 -7.91
C GLU A 48 -3.10 6.18 -7.66
N ILE A 49 -3.08 5.40 -8.73
CA ILE A 49 -2.66 3.99 -8.67
C ILE A 49 -1.14 3.94 -8.54
N MET A 50 -0.65 3.27 -7.49
CA MET A 50 0.79 3.05 -7.29
C MET A 50 1.21 1.61 -7.60
N GLY A 51 0.27 0.75 -7.92
CA GLY A 51 0.51 -0.64 -8.24
C GLY A 51 -0.80 -1.40 -8.34
N ASP A 52 -0.71 -2.69 -8.61
CA ASP A 52 -1.88 -3.57 -8.62
C ASP A 52 -1.49 -5.01 -8.27
N VAL A 53 -2.51 -5.79 -7.95
CA VAL A 53 -2.37 -7.22 -7.74
C VAL A 53 -3.34 -7.92 -8.69
N GLU A 54 -2.79 -8.77 -9.55
CA GLU A 54 -3.56 -9.60 -10.47
C GLU A 54 -3.71 -10.99 -9.85
N SER A 55 -4.90 -11.27 -9.40
CA SER A 55 -5.23 -12.51 -8.70
C SER A 55 -6.62 -12.95 -9.16
N CYS A 56 -7.27 -13.86 -8.44
CA CYS A 56 -8.66 -14.22 -8.74
C CYS A 56 -9.56 -12.97 -8.61
N ASP A 57 -9.25 -12.10 -7.65
CA ASP A 57 -9.80 -10.75 -7.54
C ASP A 57 -8.66 -9.78 -7.87
N TRP A 58 -8.79 -9.08 -8.98
CA TRP A 58 -7.81 -8.05 -9.34
C TRP A 58 -8.16 -6.76 -8.61
N PHE A 59 -7.15 -6.11 -8.01
CA PHE A 59 -7.36 -4.81 -7.39
C PHE A 59 -6.17 -3.89 -7.59
N ASP A 60 -6.45 -2.59 -7.62
CA ASP A 60 -5.45 -1.55 -7.65
C ASP A 60 -4.98 -1.21 -6.24
N ILE A 61 -3.72 -0.83 -6.11
CA ILE A 61 -3.17 -0.27 -4.89
C ILE A 61 -3.18 1.24 -5.06
N ILE A 62 -3.96 1.92 -4.23
CA ILE A 62 -4.17 3.37 -4.33
C ILE A 62 -3.24 4.08 -3.35
N ALA A 63 -2.46 5.03 -3.85
CA ALA A 63 -1.51 5.77 -3.03
C ALA A 63 -2.22 6.54 -1.92
N PRO A 64 -1.83 6.34 -0.66
CA PRO A 64 -2.45 7.03 0.47
C PRO A 64 -1.93 8.44 0.70
N VAL A 65 -0.77 8.75 0.13
CA VAL A 65 -0.11 10.05 0.24
C VAL A 65 0.50 10.42 -1.10
N SER A 66 0.80 11.70 -1.28
CA SER A 66 1.56 12.17 -2.44
C SER A 66 3.05 12.16 -2.12
N GLY A 67 3.87 11.87 -3.10
CA GLY A 67 5.31 11.88 -2.93
C GLY A 67 6.05 11.34 -4.14
N ARG A 68 7.37 11.30 -4.00
CA ARG A 68 8.24 10.70 -4.99
C ARG A 68 8.67 9.31 -4.51
N VAL A 69 8.59 8.33 -5.39
CA VAL A 69 8.99 6.96 -5.05
C VAL A 69 10.51 6.91 -4.83
N LEU A 70 10.91 6.71 -3.59
CA LEU A 70 12.32 6.58 -3.23
C LEU A 70 12.85 5.20 -3.58
N ARG A 71 12.06 4.18 -3.29
CA ARG A 71 12.39 2.78 -3.62
C ARG A 71 11.16 1.90 -3.51
N VAL A 72 11.21 0.76 -4.18
CA VAL A 72 10.21 -0.30 -4.05
C VAL A 72 10.86 -1.52 -3.38
N ASN A 73 10.02 -2.37 -2.81
CA ASN A 73 10.50 -3.59 -2.14
C ASN A 73 10.79 -4.68 -3.17
N ASP A 74 12.03 -4.76 -3.61
CA ASP A 74 12.46 -5.73 -4.62
C ASP A 74 12.27 -7.18 -4.16
N ASP A 75 12.35 -7.43 -2.85
CA ASP A 75 12.13 -8.78 -2.31
C ASP A 75 10.72 -9.29 -2.62
N VAL A 76 9.73 -8.40 -2.55
CA VAL A 76 8.34 -8.75 -2.89
C VAL A 76 8.20 -9.01 -4.38
N LEU A 77 8.89 -8.24 -5.22
CA LEU A 77 8.86 -8.44 -6.67
C LEU A 77 9.50 -9.77 -7.06
N GLU A 78 10.58 -10.15 -6.40
CA GLU A 78 11.28 -11.43 -6.64
C GLU A 78 10.51 -12.61 -6.05
N ASN A 79 9.89 -12.43 -4.90
CA ASN A 79 9.14 -13.46 -4.20
C ASN A 79 7.78 -12.91 -3.74
N PRO A 80 6.79 -12.87 -4.63
CA PRO A 80 5.49 -12.27 -4.32
C PRO A 80 4.78 -12.87 -3.10
N SER A 81 5.08 -14.12 -2.75
CA SER A 81 4.47 -14.75 -1.58
C SER A 81 4.76 -14.03 -0.26
N LEU A 82 5.79 -13.18 -0.22
CA LEU A 82 6.07 -12.34 0.94
C LEU A 82 4.92 -11.38 1.24
N LEU A 83 4.14 -10.99 0.23
CA LEU A 83 3.00 -10.10 0.39
C LEU A 83 1.90 -10.71 1.25
N LEU A 84 1.88 -12.01 1.40
CA LEU A 84 0.89 -12.70 2.24
C LEU A 84 1.19 -12.56 3.73
N LYS A 85 2.36 -12.05 4.09
CA LYS A 85 2.73 -11.77 5.47
C LYS A 85 2.25 -10.38 5.88
N SER A 86 1.96 -10.22 7.17
CA SER A 86 1.56 -8.94 7.73
C SER A 86 2.68 -7.91 7.67
N ASN A 87 2.30 -6.65 7.43
CA ASN A 87 3.20 -5.49 7.54
C ASN A 87 4.40 -5.51 6.61
N VAL A 88 4.26 -6.15 5.46
CA VAL A 88 5.30 -6.09 4.42
C VAL A 88 5.11 -4.80 3.64
N TRP A 89 6.16 -3.97 3.62
CA TRP A 89 6.10 -2.72 2.86
C TRP A 89 6.27 -2.98 1.36
N LEU A 90 5.66 -2.12 0.55
CA LEU A 90 5.72 -2.20 -0.91
C LEU A 90 6.59 -1.11 -1.51
N ALA A 91 6.46 0.11 -1.04
CA ALA A 91 7.23 1.24 -1.54
C ALA A 91 7.51 2.23 -0.41
N GLU A 92 8.59 2.99 -0.56
CA GLU A 92 8.92 4.10 0.32
C GLU A 92 8.88 5.37 -0.51
N PHE A 93 8.13 6.38 -0.02
CA PHE A 93 7.99 7.67 -0.66
C PHE A 93 8.77 8.72 0.12
N ALA A 94 9.44 9.61 -0.61
CA ALA A 94 10.07 10.82 -0.07
C ALA A 94 9.25 12.06 -0.47
N ASP A 95 9.57 13.21 0.14
CA ASP A 95 8.91 14.48 -0.15
C ASP A 95 7.39 14.40 -0.03
N VAL A 96 6.93 13.78 1.06
CA VAL A 96 5.55 13.37 1.26
C VAL A 96 4.65 14.56 1.59
N SER A 97 3.48 14.59 0.93
CA SER A 97 2.38 15.50 1.25
C SER A 97 1.13 14.69 1.61
N TYR A 98 0.49 15.10 2.71
CA TYR A 98 -0.74 14.47 3.19
C TYR A 98 -1.94 15.27 2.68
N THR A 99 -2.38 14.97 1.48
CA THR A 99 -3.48 15.70 0.80
C THR A 99 -4.84 15.05 1.01
N GLN A 100 -4.87 13.86 1.61
CA GLN A 100 -6.09 13.14 1.99
C GLN A 100 -6.01 12.75 3.46
N PRO A 101 -7.15 12.67 4.15
CA PRO A 101 -7.14 12.28 5.57
C PRO A 101 -6.72 10.82 5.73
N LEU A 102 -5.90 10.57 6.74
CA LEU A 102 -5.54 9.22 7.14
C LEU A 102 -6.19 8.93 8.49
N MET A 103 -6.48 7.66 8.71
CA MET A 103 -7.15 7.18 9.91
C MET A 103 -6.17 6.59 10.90
N SER A 104 -6.51 6.67 12.19
CA SER A 104 -5.88 5.85 13.20
C SER A 104 -6.26 4.38 12.99
N GLU A 105 -5.58 3.47 13.67
CA GLU A 105 -5.90 2.05 13.60
C GLU A 105 -7.35 1.78 14.04
N ASN A 106 -7.79 2.41 15.12
CA ASN A 106 -9.15 2.22 15.63
C ASN A 106 -10.21 2.71 14.64
N GLU A 107 -10.00 3.89 14.06
CA GLU A 107 -10.90 4.43 13.06
C GLU A 107 -10.97 3.53 11.83
N TYR A 108 -9.83 3.05 11.38
CA TYR A 108 -9.75 2.17 10.21
C TYR A 108 -10.46 0.83 10.47
N LYS A 109 -10.24 0.23 11.64
CA LYS A 109 -10.88 -1.04 12.00
C LYS A 109 -12.40 -0.94 11.98
N LYS A 110 -12.95 0.17 12.48
CA LYS A 110 -14.40 0.40 12.44
C LYS A 110 -14.92 0.47 11.01
N THR A 111 -14.19 1.15 10.12
CA THR A 111 -14.55 1.26 8.71
C THR A 111 -14.48 -0.08 8.00
N ALA A 112 -13.40 -0.85 8.22
CA ALA A 112 -13.21 -2.15 7.58
C ALA A 112 -14.29 -3.15 8.01
N VAL A 113 -14.70 -3.14 9.28
CA VAL A 113 -15.75 -4.01 9.78
C VAL A 113 -17.09 -3.73 9.09
N HIS A 114 -17.39 -2.47 8.80
CA HIS A 114 -18.63 -2.10 8.12
C HIS A 114 -18.66 -2.52 6.64
N ASN A 115 -17.52 -2.80 6.06
CA ASN A 115 -17.39 -3.19 4.65
C ASN A 115 -17.31 -4.72 4.45
N LEU A 116 -17.45 -5.47 5.53
CA LEU A 116 -17.41 -6.94 5.46
C LEU A 116 -18.82 -7.56 5.32
#